data_bfef2b491306a98c344f1e719b20b708
#
_entry.id   bfef2b491306a98c344f1e719b20b708
#
_cell.length_a   1.000
_cell.length_b   1.000
_cell.length_c   1.000
_cell.angle_alpha   90.00
_cell.angle_beta   90.00
_cell.angle_gamma   90.00
#
_symmetry.space_group_name_H-M   'P 1'
#
loop_
_entity.id
_entity.type
_entity.pdbx_description
1 polymer ?
#
loop_
_entity_poly.entity_id
_entity_poly.type
_entity_poly.pdbx_seq_one_letter_code
_entity_poly.pdbx_strand_id
1 'polypeptide(L)'
;IVKDPIASDEQFLLFKKYIKERHANGGMSEMDCEDFSAMIEETNVNSKVVEYYQSNENGKELISLSLIDILDDGISMVYSIFEPGTEKRSLGKYMILDQIELARELKLDHVYLGYWVEGSPKMDYKKEYKPLEVFRDNTWKLTTNLSLEPSANQKSFESQIVPDPIYLPEE
;
A
#
# COMPACT_ATOMS: atom_id res chain seq x y z
N ILE A 1 8.37 -5.74 -11.90
CA ILE A 1 8.45 -4.89 -13.12
C ILE A 1 7.80 -3.55 -12.80
N VAL A 2 8.55 -2.46 -12.92
CA VAL A 2 8.03 -1.09 -12.73
C VAL A 2 7.43 -0.61 -14.06
N LYS A 3 6.22 -0.07 -14.03
CA LYS A 3 5.47 0.42 -15.20
C LYS A 3 4.84 1.78 -14.92
N ASP A 4 4.44 2.46 -15.99
CA ASP A 4 3.56 3.62 -15.87
C ASP A 4 2.20 3.21 -15.30
N PRO A 5 1.47 4.13 -14.60
CA PRO A 5 0.22 3.83 -13.96
C PRO A 5 -0.90 3.68 -14.98
N ILE A 6 -0.95 2.53 -15.64
CA ILE A 6 -1.97 2.14 -16.62
C ILE A 6 -2.66 0.90 -16.09
N ALA A 7 -3.97 0.97 -15.94
CA ALA A 7 -4.79 -0.13 -15.47
C ALA A 7 -4.92 -1.24 -16.54
N SER A 8 -5.08 -2.48 -16.08
CA SER A 8 -5.34 -3.63 -16.94
C SER A 8 -6.38 -4.57 -16.32
N ASP A 9 -7.01 -5.37 -17.19
CA ASP A 9 -7.98 -6.38 -16.76
C ASP A 9 -7.37 -7.39 -15.78
N GLU A 10 -6.10 -7.78 -16.00
CA GLU A 10 -5.39 -8.71 -15.12
C GLU A 10 -5.20 -8.13 -13.71
N GLN A 11 -4.84 -6.85 -13.61
CA GLN A 11 -4.72 -6.13 -12.34
C GLN A 11 -6.07 -6.01 -11.65
N PHE A 12 -7.13 -5.66 -12.39
CA PHE A 12 -8.48 -5.55 -11.83
C PHE A 12 -9.01 -6.90 -11.31
N LEU A 13 -8.77 -8.00 -12.02
CA LEU A 13 -9.14 -9.33 -11.55
C LEU A 13 -8.42 -9.71 -10.25
N LEU A 14 -7.12 -9.39 -10.14
CA LEU A 14 -6.36 -9.59 -8.91
C LEU A 14 -6.90 -8.71 -7.77
N PHE A 15 -7.22 -7.44 -8.05
CA PHE A 15 -7.82 -6.51 -7.09
C PHE A 15 -9.16 -7.06 -6.55
N LYS A 16 -10.07 -7.50 -7.42
CA LYS A 16 -11.38 -8.05 -6.98
C LYS A 16 -11.23 -9.28 -6.09
N LYS A 17 -10.30 -10.18 -6.39
CA LYS A 17 -9.99 -11.33 -5.53
C LYS A 17 -9.50 -10.88 -4.16
N TYR A 18 -8.54 -9.94 -4.13
CA TYR A 18 -7.95 -9.41 -2.90
C TYR A 18 -8.99 -8.72 -2.00
N ILE A 19 -9.82 -7.83 -2.57
CA ILE A 19 -10.86 -7.12 -1.83
C ILE A 19 -11.88 -8.09 -1.25
N LYS A 20 -12.34 -9.06 -2.04
CA LYS A 20 -13.31 -10.07 -1.60
C LYS A 20 -12.83 -10.84 -0.36
N GLU A 21 -11.54 -11.18 -0.31
CA GLU A 21 -10.98 -11.96 0.81
C GLU A 21 -10.66 -11.10 2.03
N ARG A 22 -10.08 -9.91 1.80
CA ARG A 22 -9.50 -9.10 2.87
C ARG A 22 -10.38 -7.97 3.36
N HIS A 23 -11.27 -7.45 2.50
CA HIS A 23 -12.03 -6.23 2.72
C HIS A 23 -13.47 -6.31 2.19
N ALA A 24 -14.10 -7.47 2.32
CA ALA A 24 -15.45 -7.73 1.78
C ALA A 24 -16.52 -6.71 2.22
N ASN A 25 -16.35 -6.07 3.37
CA ASN A 25 -17.26 -5.06 3.91
C ASN A 25 -16.68 -3.63 3.84
N GLY A 26 -15.58 -3.41 3.12
CA GLY A 26 -14.97 -2.10 2.96
C GLY A 26 -15.55 -1.34 1.78
N GLY A 27 -15.42 -0.01 1.76
CA GLY A 27 -15.92 0.84 0.67
C GLY A 27 -15.41 0.46 -0.73
N MET A 28 -14.22 -0.12 -0.81
CA MET A 28 -13.63 -0.57 -2.10
C MET A 28 -14.28 -1.86 -2.65
N SER A 29 -15.15 -2.55 -1.91
CA SER A 29 -15.84 -3.76 -2.39
C SER A 29 -16.76 -3.51 -3.57
N GLU A 30 -17.32 -2.31 -3.65
CA GLU A 30 -18.25 -1.87 -4.70
C GLU A 30 -17.54 -1.31 -5.94
N MET A 31 -16.22 -1.05 -5.87
CA MET A 31 -15.47 -0.49 -7.01
C MET A 31 -15.60 -1.37 -8.24
N ASP A 32 -15.97 -0.76 -9.35
CA ASP A 32 -15.98 -1.40 -10.66
C ASP A 32 -14.65 -1.20 -11.41
N CYS A 33 -14.61 -1.55 -12.68
CA CYS A 33 -13.41 -1.43 -13.50
C CYS A 33 -13.03 0.04 -13.75
N GLU A 34 -14.03 0.93 -13.89
CA GLU A 34 -13.80 2.36 -14.13
C GLU A 34 -13.21 3.02 -12.88
N ASP A 35 -13.78 2.74 -11.70
CA ASP A 35 -13.26 3.19 -10.41
C ASP A 35 -11.81 2.72 -10.18
N PHE A 36 -11.54 1.45 -10.52
CA PHE A 36 -10.19 0.90 -10.39
C PHE A 36 -9.21 1.59 -11.35
N SER A 37 -9.62 1.83 -12.59
CA SER A 37 -8.80 2.54 -13.58
C SER A 37 -8.51 3.97 -13.10
N ALA A 38 -9.53 4.68 -12.62
CA ALA A 38 -9.36 6.00 -12.05
C ALA A 38 -8.37 6.00 -10.86
N MET A 39 -8.47 5.02 -9.95
CA MET A 39 -7.52 4.88 -8.83
C MET A 39 -6.07 4.70 -9.30
N ILE A 40 -5.85 3.99 -10.40
CA ILE A 40 -4.50 3.73 -10.94
C ILE A 40 -3.98 4.91 -11.76
N GLU A 41 -4.82 5.50 -12.61
CA GLU A 41 -4.40 6.39 -13.71
C GLU A 41 -4.56 7.87 -13.39
N GLU A 42 -5.58 8.24 -12.58
CA GLU A 42 -5.85 9.63 -12.22
C GLU A 42 -4.93 10.09 -11.10
N THR A 43 -3.74 10.54 -11.48
CA THR A 43 -2.72 10.98 -10.53
C THR A 43 -2.09 12.30 -10.97
N ASN A 44 -1.80 13.18 -10.00
CA ASN A 44 -1.09 14.44 -10.20
C ASN A 44 0.38 14.36 -9.73
N VAL A 45 0.85 13.17 -9.38
CA VAL A 45 2.21 12.91 -8.90
C VAL A 45 2.90 11.87 -9.78
N ASN A 46 4.19 11.62 -9.55
CA ASN A 46 4.94 10.61 -10.32
C ASN A 46 4.61 9.20 -9.81
N SER A 47 3.41 8.73 -10.15
CA SER A 47 2.95 7.38 -9.79
C SER A 47 3.51 6.32 -10.71
N LYS A 48 3.70 5.12 -10.16
CA LYS A 48 4.10 3.91 -10.89
C LYS A 48 3.33 2.70 -10.35
N VAL A 49 3.17 1.71 -11.20
CA VAL A 49 2.70 0.38 -10.81
C VAL A 49 3.86 -0.58 -10.83
N VAL A 50 4.08 -1.28 -9.72
CA VAL A 50 5.08 -2.35 -9.62
C VAL A 50 4.36 -3.69 -9.61
N GLU A 51 4.58 -4.48 -10.64
CA GLU A 51 3.94 -5.78 -10.83
C GLU A 51 4.89 -6.93 -10.52
N TYR A 52 4.37 -7.94 -9.85
CA TYR A 52 5.11 -9.13 -9.46
C TYR A 52 4.47 -10.37 -10.07
N TYR A 53 5.27 -11.06 -10.86
CA TYR A 53 4.84 -12.24 -11.59
C TYR A 53 5.46 -13.52 -11.05
N GLN A 54 4.68 -14.56 -11.01
CA GLN A 54 5.16 -15.91 -10.81
C GLN A 54 5.19 -16.66 -12.14
N SER A 55 6.30 -17.35 -12.41
CA SER A 55 6.36 -18.31 -13.52
C SER A 55 5.77 -19.63 -13.09
N ASN A 56 4.91 -20.21 -13.92
CA ASN A 56 4.35 -21.54 -13.80
C ASN A 56 4.41 -22.26 -15.15
N GLU A 57 3.92 -23.50 -15.24
CA GLU A 57 3.93 -24.30 -16.46
C GLU A 57 3.12 -23.66 -17.60
N ASN A 58 2.16 -22.80 -17.27
CA ASN A 58 1.28 -22.12 -18.23
C ASN A 58 1.77 -20.72 -18.62
N GLY A 59 2.90 -20.27 -18.09
CA GLY A 59 3.48 -18.96 -18.37
C GLY A 59 3.73 -18.11 -17.12
N LYS A 60 3.49 -16.81 -17.24
CA LYS A 60 3.62 -15.85 -16.12
C LYS A 60 2.25 -15.44 -15.64
N GLU A 61 2.07 -15.41 -14.33
CA GLU A 61 0.84 -15.02 -13.66
C GLU A 61 1.12 -13.84 -12.74
N LEU A 62 0.31 -12.78 -12.79
CA LEU A 62 0.38 -11.65 -11.90
C LEU A 62 -0.12 -12.06 -10.50
N ILE A 63 0.78 -12.04 -9.52
CA ILE A 63 0.47 -12.48 -8.14
C ILE A 63 0.42 -11.35 -7.13
N SER A 64 1.03 -10.22 -7.43
CA SER A 64 0.85 -9.00 -6.64
C SER A 64 1.21 -7.76 -7.44
N LEU A 65 0.70 -6.62 -6.96
CA LEU A 65 1.06 -5.30 -7.47
C LEU A 65 1.07 -4.27 -6.34
N SER A 66 1.89 -3.23 -6.51
CA SER A 66 1.90 -2.04 -5.68
C SER A 66 1.70 -0.81 -6.56
N LEU A 67 0.74 0.03 -6.20
CA LEU A 67 0.68 1.42 -6.66
C LEU A 67 1.59 2.23 -5.74
N ILE A 68 2.54 2.94 -6.32
CA ILE A 68 3.52 3.75 -5.58
C ILE A 68 3.61 5.14 -6.16
N ASP A 69 3.97 6.12 -5.33
CA ASP A 69 4.36 7.46 -5.76
C ASP A 69 5.84 7.66 -5.49
N ILE A 70 6.55 8.15 -6.50
CA ILE A 70 7.95 8.52 -6.38
C ILE A 70 8.01 10.01 -6.04
N LEU A 71 8.41 10.30 -4.80
CA LEU A 71 8.54 11.64 -4.25
C LEU A 71 10.00 12.11 -4.32
N ASP A 72 10.25 13.37 -4.00
CA ASP A 72 11.61 13.96 -4.03
C ASP A 72 12.57 13.27 -3.05
N ASP A 73 12.07 12.73 -1.95
CA ASP A 73 12.85 12.15 -0.86
C ASP A 73 12.53 10.67 -0.58
N GLY A 74 11.57 10.06 -1.28
CA GLY A 74 11.18 8.69 -0.98
C GLY A 74 10.15 8.09 -1.92
N ILE A 75 9.82 6.83 -1.65
CA ILE A 75 8.73 6.10 -2.29
C ILE A 75 7.56 5.99 -1.31
N SER A 76 6.38 6.44 -1.72
CA SER A 76 5.14 6.22 -0.97
C SER A 76 4.43 4.98 -1.49
N MET A 77 4.21 3.99 -0.63
CA MET A 77 3.40 2.80 -0.94
C MET A 77 1.93 3.14 -0.77
N VAL A 78 1.27 3.59 -1.85
CA VAL A 78 -0.12 4.05 -1.85
C VAL A 78 -1.07 2.90 -1.60
N TYR A 79 -0.97 1.85 -2.41
CA TYR A 79 -1.81 0.67 -2.29
C TYR A 79 -1.06 -0.59 -2.74
N SER A 80 -1.30 -1.71 -2.03
CA SER A 80 -0.65 -2.98 -2.35
C SER A 80 -1.68 -4.11 -2.29
N ILE A 81 -1.76 -4.89 -3.35
CA ILE A 81 -2.63 -6.05 -3.48
C ILE A 81 -1.83 -7.30 -3.84
N PHE A 82 -2.32 -8.45 -3.42
CA PHE A 82 -1.68 -9.73 -3.73
C PHE A 82 -2.70 -10.86 -3.76
N GLU A 83 -2.36 -11.94 -4.44
CA GLU A 83 -3.20 -13.12 -4.58
C GLU A 83 -3.54 -13.71 -3.20
N PRO A 84 -4.83 -13.86 -2.86
CA PRO A 84 -5.25 -14.51 -1.63
C PRO A 84 -4.76 -15.96 -1.53
N GLY A 85 -4.68 -16.49 -0.28
CA GLY A 85 -4.20 -17.85 -0.06
C GLY A 85 -2.68 -18.01 -0.14
N THR A 86 -1.94 -16.90 -0.31
CA THR A 86 -0.48 -16.90 -0.39
C THR A 86 0.21 -16.43 0.88
N GLU A 87 -0.46 -16.50 2.04
CA GLU A 87 0.01 -15.96 3.32
C GLU A 87 1.39 -16.49 3.70
N LYS A 88 1.65 -17.79 3.44
CA LYS A 88 2.95 -18.43 3.71
C LYS A 88 4.11 -17.79 2.94
N ARG A 89 3.83 -17.08 1.85
CA ARG A 89 4.84 -16.42 1.00
C ARG A 89 5.18 -15.01 1.48
N SER A 90 4.38 -14.45 2.40
CA SER A 90 4.60 -13.10 2.96
C SER A 90 4.77 -12.02 1.89
N LEU A 91 3.94 -12.04 0.83
CA LEU A 91 4.06 -11.13 -0.32
C LEU A 91 4.04 -9.65 0.11
N GLY A 92 3.24 -9.28 1.11
CA GLY A 92 3.24 -7.91 1.63
C GLY A 92 4.60 -7.47 2.18
N LYS A 93 5.31 -8.36 2.90
CA LYS A 93 6.67 -8.09 3.38
C LYS A 93 7.67 -8.03 2.22
N TYR A 94 7.53 -8.93 1.26
CA TYR A 94 8.39 -8.95 0.08
C TYR A 94 8.28 -7.64 -0.71
N MET A 95 7.06 -7.15 -0.97
CA MET A 95 6.84 -5.88 -1.66
C MET A 95 7.52 -4.71 -0.96
N ILE A 96 7.46 -4.63 0.39
CA ILE A 96 8.15 -3.57 1.13
C ILE A 96 9.67 -3.66 0.96
N LEU A 97 10.25 -4.87 1.05
CA LEU A 97 11.70 -5.04 0.86
C LEU A 97 12.13 -4.67 -0.56
N ASP A 98 11.32 -5.01 -1.56
CA ASP A 98 11.55 -4.65 -2.96
C ASP A 98 11.48 -3.12 -3.16
N GLN A 99 10.53 -2.44 -2.52
CA GLN A 99 10.46 -0.97 -2.56
C GLN A 99 11.64 -0.30 -1.84
N ILE A 100 12.18 -0.90 -0.78
CA ILE A 100 13.41 -0.42 -0.14
C ILE A 100 14.60 -0.52 -1.10
N GLU A 101 14.70 -1.61 -1.86
CA GLU A 101 15.76 -1.77 -2.85
C GLU A 101 15.58 -0.79 -4.02
N LEU A 102 14.36 -0.63 -4.52
CA LEU A 102 14.05 0.37 -5.54
C LEU A 102 14.39 1.80 -5.08
N ALA A 103 14.08 2.16 -3.84
CA ALA A 103 14.46 3.46 -3.28
C ALA A 103 15.98 3.65 -3.26
N ARG A 104 16.75 2.61 -2.90
CA ARG A 104 18.22 2.65 -2.96
C ARG A 104 18.74 2.86 -4.37
N GLU A 105 18.19 2.15 -5.36
CA GLU A 105 18.55 2.31 -6.77
C GLU A 105 18.29 3.72 -7.27
N LEU A 106 17.17 4.32 -6.84
CA LEU A 106 16.77 5.69 -7.16
C LEU A 106 17.49 6.75 -6.30
N LYS A 107 18.29 6.33 -5.30
CA LYS A 107 18.98 7.20 -4.33
C LYS A 107 18.01 8.06 -3.52
N LEU A 108 16.90 7.46 -3.12
CA LEU A 108 15.90 8.04 -2.23
C LEU A 108 16.10 7.52 -0.81
N ASP A 109 15.92 8.39 0.17
CA ASP A 109 16.25 8.09 1.57
C ASP A 109 15.15 7.33 2.30
N HIS A 110 13.89 7.40 1.82
CA HIS A 110 12.73 6.92 2.56
C HIS A 110 11.81 5.99 1.76
N VAL A 111 11.14 5.08 2.49
CA VAL A 111 9.95 4.35 2.00
C VAL A 111 8.82 4.58 2.98
N TYR A 112 7.78 5.26 2.52
CA TYR A 112 6.59 5.59 3.32
C TYR A 112 5.60 4.43 3.27
N LEU A 113 5.39 3.78 4.40
CA LEU A 113 4.52 2.59 4.51
C LEU A 113 3.05 2.93 4.77
N GLY A 114 2.71 4.22 4.81
CA GLY A 114 1.37 4.69 5.13
C GLY A 114 1.01 4.53 6.61
N TYR A 115 -0.28 4.57 6.90
CA TYR A 115 -0.76 4.51 8.28
C TYR A 115 -0.39 3.20 8.98
N TRP A 116 -0.18 3.33 10.29
CA TRP A 116 -0.01 2.22 11.19
C TRP A 116 -0.93 2.39 12.40
N VAL A 117 -1.70 1.36 12.71
CA VAL A 117 -2.58 1.29 13.88
C VAL A 117 -2.00 0.27 14.85
N GLU A 118 -1.67 0.74 16.04
CA GLU A 118 -1.11 -0.12 17.09
C GLU A 118 -2.10 -1.22 17.48
N GLY A 119 -1.59 -2.46 17.62
CA GLY A 119 -2.41 -3.62 17.97
C GLY A 119 -3.25 -4.17 16.82
N SER A 120 -3.15 -3.60 15.61
CA SER A 120 -3.76 -4.18 14.43
C SER A 120 -2.91 -5.34 13.88
N PRO A 121 -3.36 -6.60 13.96
CA PRO A 121 -2.59 -7.75 13.46
C PRO A 121 -2.23 -7.63 11.97
N LYS A 122 -3.06 -6.90 11.20
CA LYS A 122 -2.83 -6.66 9.77
C LYS A 122 -1.71 -5.66 9.48
N MET A 123 -1.33 -4.82 10.47
CA MET A 123 -0.38 -3.72 10.30
C MET A 123 0.87 -3.85 11.18
N ASP A 124 0.86 -4.73 12.18
CA ASP A 124 1.93 -4.86 13.18
C ASP A 124 3.28 -5.24 12.58
N TYR A 125 3.29 -5.92 11.45
CA TYR A 125 4.53 -6.28 10.74
C TYR A 125 5.32 -5.05 10.26
N LYS A 126 4.69 -3.87 10.10
CA LYS A 126 5.36 -2.63 9.68
C LYS A 126 6.42 -2.18 10.70
N LYS A 127 6.24 -2.48 11.99
CA LYS A 127 7.21 -2.15 13.06
C LYS A 127 8.49 -3.00 13.05
N GLU A 128 8.52 -4.07 12.24
CA GLU A 128 9.69 -4.96 12.16
C GLU A 128 10.84 -4.38 11.34
N TYR A 129 10.56 -3.39 10.47
CA TYR A 129 11.59 -2.75 9.62
C TYR A 129 12.43 -1.77 10.46
N LYS A 130 13.75 -1.75 10.19
CA LYS A 130 14.71 -0.89 10.91
C LYS A 130 15.74 -0.30 9.92
N PRO A 131 16.07 0.98 10.02
CA PRO A 131 15.50 1.99 10.94
C PRO A 131 14.04 2.28 10.58
N LEU A 132 13.23 2.65 11.58
CA LEU A 132 11.84 3.02 11.40
C LEU A 132 11.58 4.38 12.04
N GLU A 133 10.94 5.26 11.30
CA GLU A 133 10.46 6.54 11.79
C GLU A 133 8.94 6.58 11.84
N VAL A 134 8.39 7.26 12.82
CA VAL A 134 6.95 7.46 12.99
C VAL A 134 6.66 8.95 13.06
N PHE A 135 5.68 9.40 12.26
CA PHE A 135 5.21 10.78 12.32
C PHE A 135 4.24 10.96 13.48
N ARG A 136 4.66 11.71 14.49
CA ARG A 136 3.85 12.06 15.68
C ARG A 136 4.12 13.48 16.12
N ASP A 137 3.10 14.17 16.62
CA ASP A 137 3.22 15.55 17.11
C ASP A 137 3.87 16.48 16.08
N ASN A 138 3.48 16.30 14.81
CA ASN A 138 3.95 17.08 13.67
C ASN A 138 5.46 16.94 13.37
N THR A 139 6.06 15.80 13.76
CA THR A 139 7.49 15.54 13.51
C THR A 139 7.75 14.04 13.31
N TRP A 140 8.77 13.72 12.52
CA TRP A 140 9.29 12.36 12.37
C TRP A 140 10.19 12.02 13.56
N LYS A 141 10.00 10.85 14.15
CA LYS A 141 10.76 10.34 15.30
C LYS A 141 11.27 8.94 15.01
N LEU A 142 12.59 8.76 15.14
CA LEU A 142 13.21 7.44 15.03
C LEU A 142 12.76 6.55 16.19
N THR A 143 12.32 5.34 15.85
CA THR A 143 11.88 4.36 16.83
C THR A 143 13.03 3.43 17.22
N THR A 144 13.72 3.74 18.32
CA THR A 144 14.82 2.91 18.83
C THR A 144 14.36 1.80 19.76
N ASN A 145 13.29 2.02 20.53
CA ASN A 145 12.59 1.04 21.37
C ASN A 145 11.16 1.55 21.58
N LEU A 146 10.22 1.10 20.79
CA LEU A 146 8.83 1.49 20.99
C LEU A 146 8.17 0.63 22.06
N SER A 147 8.23 1.07 23.33
CA SER A 147 7.01 1.10 24.13
C SER A 147 6.20 2.29 23.60
N LEU A 148 5.31 2.06 22.65
CA LEU A 148 4.38 3.06 22.15
C LEU A 148 3.35 3.28 23.25
N GLU A 149 3.59 4.25 24.13
CA GLU A 149 2.53 4.76 25.02
C GLU A 149 1.41 5.27 24.11
N PRO A 150 0.17 4.77 24.25
CA PRO A 150 -0.94 5.24 23.42
C PRO A 150 -1.12 6.74 23.68
N SER A 151 -1.09 7.53 22.61
CA SER A 151 -1.37 8.97 22.74
C SER A 151 -2.80 9.13 23.28
N ALA A 152 -3.00 10.04 24.21
CA ALA A 152 -4.27 10.29 24.89
C ALA A 152 -5.44 10.64 23.92
N ASN A 153 -5.14 10.92 22.65
CA ASN A 153 -6.10 11.29 21.61
C ASN A 153 -6.56 10.12 20.72
N GLN A 154 -6.04 8.89 20.89
CA GLN A 154 -6.39 7.77 19.99
C GLN A 154 -7.79 7.18 20.23
N LYS A 155 -8.48 7.51 21.31
CA LYS A 155 -9.84 6.99 21.59
C LYS A 155 -10.94 7.52 20.66
N SER A 156 -10.68 8.53 19.84
CA SER A 156 -11.68 9.14 18.94
C SER A 156 -11.54 8.78 17.47
N PHE A 157 -10.50 8.02 17.05
CA PHE A 157 -10.25 7.72 15.65
C PHE A 157 -10.82 6.38 15.15
N GLU A 158 -11.24 5.48 16.03
CA GLU A 158 -11.81 4.18 15.63
C GLU A 158 -13.16 4.29 14.89
N SER A 159 -13.81 5.45 14.91
CA SER A 159 -15.11 5.68 14.25
C SER A 159 -15.04 6.51 12.96
N GLN A 160 -13.86 6.92 12.50
CA GLN A 160 -13.72 7.88 11.39
C GLN A 160 -12.80 7.43 10.25
N ILE A 161 -12.34 6.19 10.20
CA ILE A 161 -11.60 5.68 9.03
C ILE A 161 -12.58 4.98 8.09
N VAL A 162 -13.52 5.75 7.56
CA VAL A 162 -14.03 5.56 6.21
C VAL A 162 -13.23 6.56 5.38
N PRO A 163 -12.45 6.16 4.37
CA PRO A 163 -11.91 7.14 3.44
C PRO A 163 -13.12 7.82 2.81
N ASP A 164 -13.27 9.12 3.05
CA ASP A 164 -14.24 9.92 2.31
C ASP A 164 -13.95 9.73 0.81
N PRO A 165 -14.97 9.52 -0.01
CA PRO A 165 -14.78 9.53 -1.45
C PRO A 165 -14.16 10.87 -1.83
N ILE A 166 -13.13 10.83 -2.66
CA ILE A 166 -12.52 12.04 -3.22
C ILE A 166 -13.60 12.73 -4.06
N TYR A 167 -14.24 13.75 -3.49
CA TYR A 167 -15.15 14.61 -4.23
C TYR A 167 -14.30 15.48 -5.17
N LEU A 168 -14.39 15.21 -6.45
CA LEU A 168 -13.96 16.16 -7.47
C LEU A 168 -14.94 17.34 -7.43
N PRO A 169 -14.49 18.61 -7.45
CA PRO A 169 -15.39 19.75 -7.55
C PRO A 169 -16.14 19.69 -8.88
N GLU A 170 -17.46 19.78 -8.84
CA GLU A 170 -18.28 20.03 -10.02
C GLU A 170 -17.88 21.38 -10.62
N GLU A 171 -17.65 21.42 -11.95
CA GLU A 171 -17.45 22.65 -12.71
C GLU A 171 -18.71 23.55 -12.78
#